data_367bba76ca9af02960d3ae1af7eed314
#
_entry.id   367bba76ca9af02960d3ae1af7eed314
#
_cell.length_a   1.000
_cell.length_b   1.000
_cell.length_c   1.000
_cell.angle_alpha   90.00
_cell.angle_beta   90.00
_cell.angle_gamma   90.00
#
_symmetry.space_group_name_H-M   'P 1'
#
loop_
_entity.id
_entity.type
_entity.pdbx_description
1 polymer ?
#
loop_
_entity_poly.entity_id
_entity_poly.type
_entity_poly.pdbx_seq_one_letter_code
_entity_poly.pdbx_strand_id
1 'polypeptide(L)'
;LVSVNKGYDPREFTLIAFGGGGGMHATSLAKELNIPKVIIPVNSSVFSAWGMLMSDLRRDYILTRLTTMNNAATEVLNETYSKMEKEVLNSFEKENISKDIITFQRFGSFRYLGQDHSVEISLDKINYDNSSVTQIINDFHEQYEKEFTYRLDSQVDMIQFHLVAFAKIDKPELQERNKTGISIEKTIKENRKVDFDQLGIHETKIYDFNLLEPEMEFSGPAVVEDPSTTVVIFPNQKCHVDKYANLHITISEGVDE
;
A
#
# COMPACT_ATOMS: atom_id res chain seq x y z
N LEU A 1 -14.83 -0.24 5.24
CA LEU A 1 -14.88 0.52 3.99
C LEU A 1 -13.91 -0.02 2.94
N VAL A 2 -12.70 -0.43 3.31
CA VAL A 2 -11.67 -0.86 2.33
C VAL A 2 -11.64 -2.37 2.06
N SER A 3 -12.30 -3.19 2.88
CA SER A 3 -12.33 -4.65 2.75
C SER A 3 -13.77 -5.18 2.57
N VAL A 4 -14.54 -5.26 3.63
CA VAL A 4 -15.88 -5.88 3.64
C VAL A 4 -16.84 -5.25 2.61
N ASN A 5 -16.83 -3.92 2.46
CA ASN A 5 -17.67 -3.25 1.45
C ASN A 5 -17.26 -3.55 0.01
N LYS A 6 -16.07 -4.13 -0.19
CA LYS A 6 -15.58 -4.61 -1.49
C LYS A 6 -15.65 -6.13 -1.63
N GLY A 7 -16.29 -6.82 -0.69
CA GLY A 7 -16.46 -8.26 -0.71
C GLY A 7 -15.26 -9.07 -0.22
N TYR A 8 -14.25 -8.43 0.39
CA TYR A 8 -13.08 -9.14 0.94
C TYR A 8 -13.31 -9.53 2.39
N ASP A 9 -12.96 -10.76 2.74
CA ASP A 9 -13.00 -11.28 4.11
C ASP A 9 -11.74 -10.87 4.90
N PRO A 10 -11.84 -10.12 6.01
CA PRO A 10 -10.69 -9.74 6.84
C PRO A 10 -9.87 -10.92 7.35
N ARG A 11 -10.48 -12.10 7.52
CA ARG A 11 -9.80 -13.32 7.99
C ARG A 11 -8.75 -13.86 7.02
N GLU A 12 -8.81 -13.46 5.75
CA GLU A 12 -7.83 -13.82 4.72
C GLU A 12 -6.62 -12.88 4.68
N PHE A 13 -6.65 -11.80 5.48
CA PHE A 13 -5.59 -10.80 5.49
C PHE A 13 -4.56 -11.02 6.60
N THR A 14 -3.43 -10.38 6.44
CA THR A 14 -2.43 -10.15 7.48
C THR A 14 -2.42 -8.67 7.83
N LEU A 15 -2.49 -8.33 9.12
CA LEU A 15 -2.40 -6.95 9.59
C LEU A 15 -0.93 -6.53 9.66
N ILE A 16 -0.54 -5.50 8.93
CA ILE A 16 0.77 -4.87 9.05
C ILE A 16 0.61 -3.63 9.92
N ALA A 17 1.27 -3.60 11.08
CA ALA A 17 1.18 -2.50 12.00
C ALA A 17 2.51 -1.74 12.08
N PHE A 18 2.44 -0.42 11.96
CA PHE A 18 3.58 0.47 12.00
C PHE A 18 3.21 1.81 12.68
N GLY A 19 4.23 2.65 12.91
CA GLY A 19 4.14 3.84 13.74
C GLY A 19 4.54 3.55 15.19
N GLY A 20 4.91 4.58 15.95
CA GLY A 20 5.45 4.44 17.31
C GLY A 20 4.53 3.70 18.30
N GLY A 21 3.21 3.86 18.20
CA GLY A 21 2.21 3.19 19.04
C GLY A 21 1.55 1.97 18.38
N GLY A 22 1.82 1.68 17.11
CA GLY A 22 1.12 0.62 16.37
C GLY A 22 1.27 -0.77 16.99
N GLY A 23 2.45 -1.12 17.43
CA GLY A 23 2.76 -2.41 18.03
C GLY A 23 2.04 -2.71 19.35
N MET A 24 1.63 -1.68 20.10
CA MET A 24 0.90 -1.86 21.36
C MET A 24 -0.54 -2.34 21.15
N HIS A 25 -1.18 -1.96 20.05
CA HIS A 25 -2.61 -2.21 19.82
C HIS A 25 -2.89 -3.24 18.72
N ALA A 26 -1.87 -3.56 17.91
CA ALA A 26 -2.05 -4.35 16.69
C ALA A 26 -2.67 -5.73 16.93
N THR A 27 -2.21 -6.44 17.96
CA THR A 27 -2.65 -7.81 18.23
C THR A 27 -4.06 -7.86 18.81
N SER A 28 -4.45 -6.86 19.64
CA SER A 28 -5.83 -6.71 20.12
C SER A 28 -6.78 -6.39 18.98
N LEU A 29 -6.39 -5.46 18.10
CA LEU A 29 -7.19 -5.10 16.93
C LEU A 29 -7.35 -6.28 15.95
N ALA A 30 -6.27 -7.03 15.71
CA ALA A 30 -6.33 -8.23 14.88
C ALA A 30 -7.29 -9.28 15.42
N LYS A 31 -7.30 -9.47 16.75
CA LYS A 31 -8.24 -10.37 17.43
C LYS A 31 -9.70 -9.94 17.23
N GLU A 32 -10.01 -8.67 17.41
CA GLU A 32 -11.38 -8.13 17.19
C GLU A 32 -11.85 -8.27 15.74
N LEU A 33 -10.93 -8.12 14.79
CA LEU A 33 -11.21 -8.24 13.36
C LEU A 33 -11.13 -9.68 12.84
N ASN A 34 -10.81 -10.65 13.70
CA ASN A 34 -10.55 -12.05 13.34
C ASN A 34 -9.44 -12.21 12.27
N ILE A 35 -8.45 -11.33 12.30
CA ILE A 35 -7.26 -11.42 11.43
C ILE A 35 -6.25 -12.35 12.11
N PRO A 36 -5.82 -13.44 11.44
CA PRO A 36 -5.04 -14.49 12.09
C PRO A 36 -3.57 -14.12 12.34
N LYS A 37 -3.05 -13.13 11.62
CA LYS A 37 -1.62 -12.76 11.65
C LYS A 37 -1.40 -11.27 11.70
N VAL A 38 -0.40 -10.88 12.50
CA VAL A 38 0.12 -9.51 12.56
C VAL A 38 1.60 -9.51 12.20
N ILE A 39 2.03 -8.54 11.39
CA ILE A 39 3.44 -8.28 11.12
C ILE A 39 3.78 -6.90 11.66
N ILE A 40 4.83 -6.84 12.49
CA ILE A 40 5.45 -5.58 12.91
C ILE A 40 6.78 -5.48 12.16
N PRO A 41 6.91 -4.58 11.18
CA PRO A 41 8.12 -4.41 10.42
C PRO A 41 9.29 -3.92 11.28
N VAL A 42 10.50 -4.30 10.92
CA VAL A 42 11.70 -3.64 11.42
C VAL A 42 11.60 -2.13 11.14
N ASN A 43 12.05 -1.31 12.08
CA ASN A 43 11.89 0.16 11.99
C ASN A 43 10.42 0.63 11.86
N SER A 44 9.47 -0.10 12.45
CA SER A 44 8.04 0.20 12.34
C SER A 44 7.68 1.64 12.70
N SER A 45 8.39 2.27 13.64
CA SER A 45 8.17 3.67 14.04
C SER A 45 8.37 4.69 12.92
N VAL A 46 9.28 4.40 11.97
CA VAL A 46 9.61 5.24 10.82
C VAL A 46 9.26 4.59 9.47
N PHE A 47 8.40 3.59 9.49
CA PHE A 47 8.08 2.78 8.32
C PHE A 47 7.49 3.59 7.14
N SER A 48 6.75 4.65 7.44
CA SER A 48 6.25 5.57 6.40
C SER A 48 7.40 6.27 5.66
N ALA A 49 8.42 6.76 6.39
CA ALA A 49 9.59 7.38 5.77
C ALA A 49 10.39 6.36 4.95
N TRP A 50 10.54 5.13 5.47
CA TRP A 50 11.15 4.03 4.73
C TRP A 50 10.37 3.71 3.45
N GLY A 51 9.04 3.65 3.51
CA GLY A 51 8.18 3.46 2.34
C GLY A 51 8.35 4.55 1.28
N MET A 52 8.58 5.80 1.69
CA MET A 52 8.89 6.89 0.76
C MET A 52 10.23 6.67 0.04
N LEU A 53 11.25 6.16 0.72
CA LEU A 53 12.55 5.82 0.11
C LEU A 53 12.44 4.63 -0.87
N MET A 54 11.44 3.77 -0.71
CA MET A 54 11.19 2.62 -1.59
C MET A 54 10.27 2.95 -2.77
N SER A 55 9.73 4.18 -2.83
CA SER A 55 8.83 4.61 -3.90
C SER A 55 9.58 5.31 -5.01
N ASP A 56 9.17 5.08 -6.26
CA ASP A 56 9.62 5.88 -7.37
C ASP A 56 9.08 7.31 -7.24
N LEU A 57 9.79 8.27 -7.79
CA LEU A 57 9.29 9.64 -7.83
C LEU A 57 8.10 9.70 -8.78
N ARG A 58 6.93 10.01 -8.23
CA ARG A 58 5.67 10.12 -8.97
C ARG A 58 5.23 11.58 -9.07
N ARG A 59 4.77 11.97 -10.25
CA ARG A 59 4.12 13.26 -10.50
C ARG A 59 2.88 13.08 -11.34
N ASP A 60 1.83 13.72 -10.91
CA ASP A 60 0.53 13.72 -11.57
C ASP A 60 0.30 15.09 -12.23
N TYR A 61 -0.07 15.06 -13.50
CA TYR A 61 -0.38 16.24 -14.30
C TYR A 61 -1.80 16.09 -14.84
N ILE A 62 -2.62 17.05 -14.54
CA ILE A 62 -4.04 17.03 -14.88
C ILE A 62 -4.36 18.24 -15.74
N LEU A 63 -5.05 17.99 -16.87
CA LEU A 63 -5.55 19.02 -17.77
C LEU A 63 -7.04 18.81 -18.02
N THR A 64 -7.85 19.77 -17.62
CA THR A 64 -9.29 19.78 -17.93
C THR A 64 -9.49 20.29 -19.35
N ARG A 65 -10.01 19.42 -20.24
CA ARG A 65 -10.36 19.76 -21.61
C ARG A 65 -11.48 18.87 -22.06
N LEU A 66 -12.66 19.47 -22.34
CA LEU A 66 -13.78 18.71 -22.88
C LEU A 66 -13.48 18.29 -24.32
N THR A 67 -13.56 16.98 -24.58
CA THR A 67 -13.30 16.38 -25.88
C THR A 67 -14.34 15.30 -26.14
N THR A 68 -15.15 15.48 -27.17
CA THR A 68 -16.12 14.45 -27.61
C THR A 68 -15.38 13.29 -28.23
N MET A 69 -15.67 12.07 -27.78
CA MET A 69 -15.02 10.84 -28.25
C MET A 69 -15.59 10.42 -29.60
N ASN A 70 -14.98 10.96 -30.66
CA ASN A 70 -15.23 10.63 -32.06
C ASN A 70 -13.90 10.55 -32.83
N ASN A 71 -13.95 10.38 -34.13
CA ASN A 71 -12.72 10.28 -34.94
C ASN A 71 -11.77 11.48 -34.82
N ALA A 72 -12.29 12.69 -34.56
CA ALA A 72 -11.46 13.87 -34.35
C ALA A 72 -10.75 13.86 -32.98
N ALA A 73 -11.19 13.04 -32.03
CA ALA A 73 -10.53 12.92 -30.75
C ALA A 73 -9.10 12.37 -30.86
N THR A 74 -8.80 11.59 -31.89
CA THR A 74 -7.48 11.01 -32.14
C THR A 74 -6.37 12.06 -32.14
N GLU A 75 -6.56 13.12 -32.90
CA GLU A 75 -5.59 14.22 -32.99
C GLU A 75 -5.44 14.93 -31.65
N VAL A 76 -6.57 15.24 -31.01
CA VAL A 76 -6.61 15.91 -29.71
C VAL A 76 -5.88 15.09 -28.62
N LEU A 77 -6.09 13.78 -28.58
CA LEU A 77 -5.43 12.87 -27.64
C LEU A 77 -3.92 12.86 -27.86
N ASN A 78 -3.49 12.66 -29.12
CA ASN A 78 -2.06 12.61 -29.45
C ASN A 78 -1.35 13.92 -29.15
N GLU A 79 -1.90 15.05 -29.58
CA GLU A 79 -1.30 16.36 -29.35
C GLU A 79 -1.23 16.70 -27.87
N THR A 80 -2.34 16.47 -27.14
CA THR A 80 -2.43 16.87 -25.74
C THR A 80 -1.44 16.07 -24.88
N TYR A 81 -1.44 14.73 -24.99
CA TYR A 81 -0.49 13.92 -24.21
C TYR A 81 0.95 14.20 -24.62
N SER A 82 1.25 14.35 -25.92
CA SER A 82 2.62 14.71 -26.37
C SER A 82 3.10 16.04 -25.81
N LYS A 83 2.20 17.03 -25.70
CA LYS A 83 2.53 18.33 -25.08
C LYS A 83 2.76 18.16 -23.57
N MET A 84 1.88 17.47 -22.87
CA MET A 84 2.02 17.20 -21.44
C MET A 84 3.34 16.47 -21.13
N GLU A 85 3.68 15.43 -21.88
CA GLU A 85 4.92 14.68 -21.71
C GLU A 85 6.17 15.56 -21.91
N LYS A 86 6.18 16.43 -22.92
CA LYS A 86 7.28 17.37 -23.13
C LYS A 86 7.44 18.35 -21.97
N GLU A 87 6.35 18.88 -21.44
CA GLU A 87 6.37 19.78 -20.29
C GLU A 87 6.92 19.07 -19.04
N VAL A 88 6.51 17.81 -18.82
CA VAL A 88 6.99 16.97 -17.73
C VAL A 88 8.47 16.68 -17.85
N LEU A 89 8.94 16.25 -19.03
CA LEU A 89 10.36 15.99 -19.28
C LEU A 89 11.22 17.23 -19.03
N ASN A 90 10.77 18.40 -19.45
CA ASN A 90 11.47 19.66 -19.19
C ASN A 90 11.49 20.00 -17.68
N SER A 91 10.46 19.62 -16.94
CA SER A 91 10.42 19.81 -15.49
C SER A 91 11.45 18.91 -14.77
N PHE A 92 11.53 17.64 -15.17
CA PHE A 92 12.50 16.69 -14.61
C PHE A 92 13.95 17.06 -14.99
N GLU A 93 14.18 17.54 -16.21
CA GLU A 93 15.50 17.98 -16.66
C GLU A 93 16.08 19.13 -15.81
N LYS A 94 15.21 20.08 -15.37
CA LYS A 94 15.61 21.17 -14.45
C LYS A 94 16.06 20.67 -13.09
N GLU A 95 15.65 19.48 -12.70
CA GLU A 95 16.01 18.81 -11.45
C GLU A 95 17.14 17.79 -11.63
N ASN A 96 17.80 17.78 -12.80
CA ASN A 96 18.87 16.84 -13.16
C ASN A 96 18.43 15.37 -13.16
N ILE A 97 17.15 15.09 -13.43
CA ILE A 97 16.62 13.72 -13.57
C ILE A 97 16.68 13.32 -15.04
N SER A 98 17.38 12.20 -15.34
CA SER A 98 17.53 11.69 -16.70
C SER A 98 16.21 11.25 -17.31
N LYS A 99 16.01 11.52 -18.59
CA LYS A 99 14.84 11.09 -19.37
C LYS A 99 14.71 9.57 -19.46
N ASP A 100 15.85 8.85 -19.41
CA ASP A 100 15.91 7.40 -19.61
C ASP A 100 15.26 6.60 -18.49
N ILE A 101 15.09 7.21 -17.31
CA ILE A 101 14.46 6.59 -16.16
C ILE A 101 13.00 7.01 -15.97
N ILE A 102 12.45 7.83 -16.89
CA ILE A 102 11.09 8.34 -16.81
C ILE A 102 10.15 7.46 -17.63
N THR A 103 9.06 7.05 -17.02
CA THR A 103 7.97 6.34 -17.68
C THR A 103 6.66 7.10 -17.47
N PHE A 104 5.72 6.94 -18.41
CA PHE A 104 4.43 7.59 -18.37
C PHE A 104 3.31 6.57 -18.33
N GLN A 105 2.26 6.93 -17.60
CA GLN A 105 0.95 6.31 -17.68
C GLN A 105 -0.08 7.39 -18.01
N ARG A 106 -0.98 7.10 -18.93
CA ARG A 106 -2.00 8.02 -19.39
C ARG A 106 -3.37 7.55 -18.92
N PHE A 107 -4.16 8.46 -18.38
CA PHE A 107 -5.53 8.21 -17.96
C PHE A 107 -6.43 9.31 -18.47
N GLY A 108 -7.68 9.01 -18.69
CA GLY A 108 -8.70 9.99 -19.04
C GLY A 108 -9.94 9.81 -18.18
N SER A 109 -10.55 10.89 -17.74
CA SER A 109 -11.85 10.84 -17.09
C SER A 109 -12.95 11.07 -18.13
N PHE A 110 -13.89 10.13 -18.21
CA PHE A 110 -14.95 10.09 -19.21
C PHE A 110 -16.33 10.11 -18.56
N ARG A 111 -17.29 10.67 -19.26
CA ARG A 111 -18.69 10.66 -18.86
C ARG A 111 -19.61 10.54 -20.06
N TYR A 112 -20.84 10.13 -19.82
CA TYR A 112 -21.89 10.31 -20.83
C TYR A 112 -22.29 11.78 -20.94
N LEU A 113 -22.64 12.21 -22.14
CA LEU A 113 -23.15 13.56 -22.37
C LEU A 113 -24.34 13.85 -21.46
N GLY A 114 -24.26 14.96 -20.72
CA GLY A 114 -25.31 15.37 -19.78
C GLY A 114 -25.31 14.67 -18.42
N GLN A 115 -24.36 13.79 -18.14
CA GLN A 115 -24.18 13.18 -16.82
C GLN A 115 -23.06 13.88 -16.04
N ASP A 116 -23.18 13.90 -14.71
CA ASP A 116 -22.16 14.46 -13.81
C ASP A 116 -21.13 13.41 -13.37
N HIS A 117 -21.52 12.14 -13.29
CA HIS A 117 -20.63 11.06 -12.90
C HIS A 117 -19.61 10.78 -14.01
N SER A 118 -18.36 10.67 -13.61
CA SER A 118 -17.26 10.32 -14.52
C SER A 118 -16.48 9.13 -14.00
N VAL A 119 -15.89 8.39 -14.92
CA VAL A 119 -15.04 7.22 -14.66
C VAL A 119 -13.67 7.45 -15.29
N GLU A 120 -12.62 7.12 -14.57
CA GLU A 120 -11.25 7.19 -15.07
C GLU A 120 -10.88 5.88 -15.78
N ILE A 121 -10.36 6.00 -17.01
CA ILE A 121 -9.91 4.87 -17.84
C ILE A 121 -8.42 5.01 -18.13
N SER A 122 -7.69 3.90 -18.05
CA SER A 122 -6.29 3.82 -18.49
C SER A 122 -6.19 3.92 -20.01
N LEU A 123 -5.21 4.69 -20.48
CA LEU A 123 -4.98 4.98 -21.90
C LEU A 123 -3.53 4.65 -22.27
N ASP A 124 -3.12 3.39 -22.18
CA ASP A 124 -1.72 2.97 -22.21
C ASP A 124 -1.04 3.01 -23.60
N LYS A 125 -1.72 3.48 -24.65
CA LYS A 125 -1.16 3.55 -26.00
C LYS A 125 -0.30 4.80 -26.19
N ILE A 126 0.80 4.66 -26.95
CA ILE A 126 1.67 5.79 -27.28
C ILE A 126 1.03 6.69 -28.35
N ASN A 127 0.42 6.08 -29.39
CA ASN A 127 -0.30 6.79 -30.45
C ASN A 127 -1.73 6.27 -30.54
N TYR A 128 -2.68 7.20 -30.67
CA TYR A 128 -4.09 6.89 -30.83
C TYR A 128 -4.50 6.97 -32.30
N ASP A 129 -5.35 6.06 -32.71
CA ASP A 129 -6.01 6.00 -34.01
C ASP A 129 -7.53 5.80 -33.81
N ASN A 130 -8.29 5.70 -34.90
CA ASN A 130 -9.74 5.50 -34.83
C ASN A 130 -10.13 4.20 -34.11
N SER A 131 -9.32 3.15 -34.23
CA SER A 131 -9.57 1.88 -33.51
C SER A 131 -9.37 2.05 -32.01
N SER A 132 -8.43 2.86 -31.60
CA SER A 132 -8.15 3.20 -30.19
C SER A 132 -9.30 3.96 -29.56
N VAL A 133 -9.91 4.91 -30.28
CA VAL A 133 -11.06 5.67 -29.77
C VAL A 133 -12.25 4.74 -29.52
N THR A 134 -12.53 3.81 -30.44
CA THR A 134 -13.56 2.80 -30.24
C THR A 134 -13.29 1.92 -29.02
N GLN A 135 -12.03 1.49 -28.83
CA GLN A 135 -11.66 0.69 -27.67
C GLN A 135 -11.84 1.47 -26.37
N ILE A 136 -11.39 2.73 -26.31
CA ILE A 136 -11.56 3.60 -25.14
C ILE A 136 -13.02 3.76 -24.76
N ILE A 137 -13.91 3.93 -25.75
CA ILE A 137 -15.37 4.02 -25.51
C ILE A 137 -15.90 2.71 -24.93
N ASN A 138 -15.47 1.56 -25.44
CA ASN A 138 -15.87 0.26 -24.91
C ASN A 138 -15.36 0.05 -23.48
N ASP A 139 -14.11 0.35 -23.21
CA ASP A 139 -13.52 0.25 -21.87
C ASP A 139 -14.25 1.16 -20.87
N PHE A 140 -14.64 2.35 -21.30
CA PHE A 140 -15.49 3.25 -20.51
C PHE A 140 -16.85 2.64 -20.22
N HIS A 141 -17.55 2.09 -21.22
CA HIS A 141 -18.83 1.44 -20.99
C HIS A 141 -18.74 0.30 -19.98
N GLU A 142 -17.73 -0.55 -20.10
CA GLU A 142 -17.52 -1.67 -19.18
C GLU A 142 -17.25 -1.19 -17.75
N GLN A 143 -16.37 -0.20 -17.59
CA GLN A 143 -16.03 0.30 -16.27
C GLN A 143 -17.20 1.07 -15.65
N TYR A 144 -17.93 1.85 -16.43
CA TYR A 144 -19.11 2.56 -15.98
C TYR A 144 -20.21 1.60 -15.48
N GLU A 145 -20.44 0.50 -16.23
CA GLU A 145 -21.40 -0.53 -15.84
C GLU A 145 -21.00 -1.26 -14.55
N LYS A 146 -19.69 -1.49 -14.33
CA LYS A 146 -19.18 -2.05 -13.06
C LYS A 146 -19.43 -1.13 -11.88
N GLU A 147 -19.27 0.19 -12.06
CA GLU A 147 -19.40 1.15 -10.96
C GLU A 147 -20.85 1.53 -10.67
N PHE A 148 -21.67 1.68 -11.72
CA PHE A 148 -23.03 2.22 -11.62
C PHE A 148 -24.12 1.21 -11.94
N THR A 149 -23.78 -0.02 -12.36
CA THR A 149 -24.72 -1.13 -12.67
C THR A 149 -25.58 -0.92 -13.93
N TYR A 150 -25.33 0.11 -14.73
CA TYR A 150 -25.98 0.36 -16.02
C TYR A 150 -25.05 1.04 -17.01
N ARG A 151 -25.38 1.00 -18.27
CA ARG A 151 -24.73 1.78 -19.34
C ARG A 151 -25.78 2.48 -20.18
N LEU A 152 -25.38 3.56 -20.83
CA LEU A 152 -26.25 4.34 -21.72
C LEU A 152 -25.77 4.21 -23.16
N ASP A 153 -26.75 4.27 -24.11
CA ASP A 153 -26.46 4.49 -25.52
C ASP A 153 -26.44 6.00 -25.76
N SER A 154 -25.37 6.65 -25.38
CA SER A 154 -25.19 8.10 -25.43
C SER A 154 -23.77 8.45 -25.80
N GLN A 155 -23.59 9.66 -26.32
CA GLN A 155 -22.28 10.22 -26.62
C GLN A 155 -21.39 10.19 -25.38
N VAL A 156 -20.13 9.86 -25.56
CA VAL A 156 -19.10 9.86 -24.53
C VAL A 156 -18.21 11.07 -24.70
N ASP A 157 -18.00 11.81 -23.62
CA ASP A 157 -17.07 12.94 -23.56
C ASP A 157 -15.96 12.63 -22.57
N MET A 158 -14.73 12.89 -23.00
CA MET A 158 -13.58 12.99 -22.11
C MET A 158 -13.52 14.39 -21.53
N ILE A 159 -13.47 14.49 -20.21
CA ILE A 159 -13.48 15.78 -19.50
C ILE A 159 -12.11 16.16 -18.97
N GLN A 160 -11.22 15.19 -18.76
CA GLN A 160 -9.93 15.40 -18.13
C GLN A 160 -8.87 14.46 -18.70
N PHE A 161 -7.72 15.03 -18.99
CA PHE A 161 -6.48 14.32 -19.31
C PHE A 161 -5.67 14.19 -18.02
N HIS A 162 -5.22 13.00 -17.68
CA HIS A 162 -4.40 12.74 -16.54
C HIS A 162 -3.15 11.98 -16.99
N LEU A 163 -1.98 12.57 -16.79
CA LEU A 163 -0.68 11.99 -17.09
C LEU A 163 0.06 11.77 -15.79
N VAL A 164 0.43 10.52 -15.53
CA VAL A 164 1.28 10.15 -14.40
C VAL A 164 2.68 9.88 -14.91
N ALA A 165 3.66 10.58 -14.37
CA ALA A 165 5.06 10.37 -14.67
C ALA A 165 5.76 9.72 -13.48
N PHE A 166 6.49 8.65 -13.74
CA PHE A 166 7.35 7.97 -12.77
C PHE A 166 8.80 8.13 -13.18
N ALA A 167 9.65 8.59 -12.27
CA ALA A 167 11.08 8.48 -12.42
C ALA A 167 11.59 7.39 -11.47
N LYS A 168 12.18 6.34 -12.07
CA LYS A 168 12.73 5.21 -11.32
C LYS A 168 13.98 5.66 -10.59
N ILE A 169 13.97 5.55 -9.26
CA ILE A 169 15.13 5.85 -8.42
C ILE A 169 15.77 4.57 -7.89
N ASP A 170 17.05 4.67 -7.54
CA ASP A 170 17.73 3.60 -6.83
C ASP A 170 17.12 3.42 -5.44
N LYS A 171 16.74 2.19 -5.12
CA LYS A 171 16.07 1.86 -3.86
C LYS A 171 17.05 1.19 -2.92
N PRO A 172 16.97 1.49 -1.61
CA PRO A 172 17.74 0.75 -0.62
C PRO A 172 17.44 -0.74 -0.69
N GLU A 173 18.47 -1.57 -0.66
CA GLU A 173 18.29 -3.01 -0.56
C GLU A 173 17.91 -3.39 0.88
N LEU A 174 16.97 -4.34 1.00
CA LEU A 174 16.64 -4.96 2.26
C LEU A 174 17.80 -5.86 2.70
N GLN A 175 18.42 -5.53 3.83
CA GLN A 175 19.50 -6.34 4.39
C GLN A 175 18.93 -7.38 5.35
N GLU A 176 19.35 -8.63 5.16
CA GLU A 176 19.07 -9.68 6.12
C GLU A 176 19.87 -9.44 7.42
N ARG A 177 19.24 -9.68 8.56
CA ARG A 177 19.88 -9.55 9.85
C ARG A 177 20.80 -10.74 10.10
N ASN A 178 22.05 -10.46 10.46
CA ASN A 178 23.00 -11.49 10.77
C ASN A 178 22.61 -12.24 12.05
N LYS A 179 22.86 -13.57 12.05
CA LYS A 179 22.76 -14.40 13.25
C LYS A 179 24.13 -14.47 13.94
N THR A 180 24.17 -14.18 15.21
CA THR A 180 25.36 -14.38 16.05
C THR A 180 25.26 -15.69 16.85
N GLY A 181 24.07 -16.31 16.89
CA GLY A 181 23.79 -17.55 17.58
C GLY A 181 23.58 -17.39 19.08
N ILE A 182 23.21 -16.19 19.52
CA ILE A 182 22.85 -15.99 20.93
C ILE A 182 21.54 -16.73 21.24
N SER A 183 21.43 -17.21 22.49
CA SER A 183 20.17 -17.82 22.92
C SER A 183 19.11 -16.74 23.21
N ILE A 184 17.85 -17.10 23.05
CA ILE A 184 16.73 -16.18 23.25
C ILE A 184 16.66 -15.62 24.69
N GLU A 185 17.16 -16.38 25.68
CA GLU A 185 17.21 -15.94 27.08
C GLU A 185 18.10 -14.69 27.26
N LYS A 186 19.12 -14.54 26.41
CA LYS A 186 20.03 -13.39 26.45
C LYS A 186 19.42 -12.12 25.85
N THR A 187 18.30 -12.25 25.17
CA THR A 187 17.56 -11.11 24.62
C THR A 187 16.54 -10.53 25.63
N ILE A 188 16.37 -11.18 26.78
CA ILE A 188 15.47 -10.74 27.84
C ILE A 188 16.18 -9.66 28.66
N LYS A 189 15.59 -8.46 28.71
CA LYS A 189 16.07 -7.33 29.52
C LYS A 189 15.71 -7.51 30.99
N GLU A 190 14.46 -7.90 31.23
CA GLU A 190 13.89 -8.07 32.58
C GLU A 190 12.59 -8.89 32.53
N ASN A 191 12.10 -9.26 33.73
CA ASN A 191 10.73 -9.76 33.91
C ASN A 191 9.99 -8.76 34.79
N ARG A 192 8.76 -8.42 34.41
CA ARG A 192 7.91 -7.54 35.21
C ARG A 192 6.44 -7.93 35.09
N LYS A 193 5.63 -7.51 36.05
CA LYS A 193 4.17 -7.69 36.00
C LYS A 193 3.56 -6.70 35.03
N VAL A 194 2.80 -7.22 34.08
CA VAL A 194 2.07 -6.43 33.09
C VAL A 194 0.59 -6.81 33.18
N ASP A 195 -0.27 -5.83 33.14
CA ASP A 195 -1.71 -6.01 33.10
C ASP A 195 -2.17 -6.12 31.64
N PHE A 196 -2.81 -7.23 31.30
CA PHE A 196 -3.38 -7.52 29.98
C PHE A 196 -4.91 -7.36 29.97
N ASP A 197 -5.42 -6.40 30.72
CA ASP A 197 -6.85 -6.09 30.86
C ASP A 197 -7.68 -7.32 31.31
N GLN A 198 -8.59 -7.76 30.48
CA GLN A 198 -9.47 -8.89 30.78
C GLN A 198 -8.74 -10.22 31.04
N LEU A 199 -7.49 -10.34 30.56
CA LEU A 199 -6.67 -11.53 30.79
C LEU A 199 -5.88 -11.45 32.09
N GLY A 200 -5.94 -10.31 32.81
CA GLY A 200 -5.32 -10.12 34.10
C GLY A 200 -3.83 -9.83 34.06
N ILE A 201 -3.23 -9.85 35.26
CA ILE A 201 -1.81 -9.50 35.46
C ILE A 201 -0.94 -10.76 35.34
N HIS A 202 0.05 -10.69 34.47
CA HIS A 202 0.99 -11.79 34.23
C HIS A 202 2.45 -11.37 34.48
N GLU A 203 3.27 -12.30 34.96
CA GLU A 203 4.73 -12.19 34.90
C GLU A 203 5.15 -12.26 33.43
N THR A 204 5.76 -11.20 32.93
CA THR A 204 5.97 -10.95 31.51
C THR A 204 7.44 -10.75 31.20
N LYS A 205 7.96 -11.48 30.21
CA LYS A 205 9.32 -11.29 29.71
C LYS A 205 9.38 -10.06 28.81
N ILE A 206 10.35 -9.19 29.06
CA ILE A 206 10.62 -8.00 28.26
C ILE A 206 11.85 -8.26 27.40
N TYR A 207 11.65 -8.33 26.11
CA TYR A 207 12.71 -8.60 25.14
C TYR A 207 13.29 -7.31 24.58
N ASP A 208 14.61 -7.27 24.36
CA ASP A 208 15.27 -6.21 23.59
C ASP A 208 15.19 -6.55 22.11
N PHE A 209 14.47 -5.73 21.34
CA PHE A 209 14.31 -5.91 19.90
C PHE A 209 15.66 -5.99 19.15
N ASN A 210 16.67 -5.20 19.62
CA ASN A 210 17.97 -5.16 18.97
C ASN A 210 18.77 -6.46 19.12
N LEU A 211 18.42 -7.29 20.10
CA LEU A 211 19.06 -8.57 20.35
C LEU A 211 18.30 -9.75 19.74
N LEU A 212 17.06 -9.55 19.26
CA LEU A 212 16.32 -10.62 18.60
C LEU A 212 16.96 -10.96 17.26
N GLU A 213 17.18 -12.24 17.01
CA GLU A 213 17.78 -12.75 15.77
C GLU A 213 16.77 -13.52 14.92
N PRO A 214 17.01 -13.63 13.60
CA PRO A 214 16.20 -14.48 12.72
C PRO A 214 15.97 -15.88 13.26
N GLU A 215 14.75 -16.40 13.04
CA GLU A 215 14.27 -17.71 13.47
C GLU A 215 14.07 -17.87 14.98
N MET A 216 14.26 -16.82 15.76
CA MET A 216 13.84 -16.84 17.17
C MET A 216 12.31 -16.91 17.27
N GLU A 217 11.85 -17.76 18.18
CA GLU A 217 10.42 -17.93 18.49
C GLU A 217 10.17 -17.83 19.98
N PHE A 218 9.10 -17.17 20.35
CA PHE A 218 8.65 -17.08 21.73
C PHE A 218 7.15 -16.86 21.80
N SER A 219 6.58 -17.13 22.97
CA SER A 219 5.15 -16.97 23.20
C SER A 219 4.87 -15.86 24.20
N GLY A 220 3.70 -15.25 24.10
CA GLY A 220 3.16 -14.37 25.10
C GLY A 220 2.74 -15.12 26.38
N PRO A 221 2.60 -14.41 27.51
CA PRO A 221 2.70 -12.95 27.61
C PRO A 221 4.14 -12.44 27.46
N ALA A 222 4.34 -11.50 26.56
CA ALA A 222 5.65 -10.90 26.28
C ALA A 222 5.52 -9.45 25.81
N VAL A 223 6.55 -8.67 26.03
CA VAL A 223 6.70 -7.33 25.47
C VAL A 223 8.05 -7.25 24.76
N VAL A 224 8.07 -6.70 23.57
CA VAL A 224 9.31 -6.40 22.86
C VAL A 224 9.51 -4.88 22.85
N GLU A 225 10.61 -4.44 23.42
CA GLU A 225 10.96 -3.03 23.48
C GLU A 225 12.03 -2.68 22.45
N ASP A 226 11.75 -1.69 21.65
CA ASP A 226 12.65 -0.99 20.76
C ASP A 226 12.73 0.49 21.23
N PRO A 227 13.83 1.23 21.03
CA PRO A 227 13.94 2.63 21.44
C PRO A 227 12.79 3.54 20.96
N SER A 228 12.12 3.16 19.89
CA SER A 228 11.12 3.97 19.21
C SER A 228 9.70 3.37 19.19
N THR A 229 9.55 2.13 19.65
CA THR A 229 8.25 1.45 19.69
C THR A 229 8.22 0.34 20.73
N THR A 230 7.00 -0.08 21.09
CA THR A 230 6.75 -1.21 21.97
C THR A 230 5.76 -2.14 21.31
N VAL A 231 6.03 -3.44 21.34
CA VAL A 231 5.15 -4.48 20.80
C VAL A 231 4.66 -5.36 21.94
N VAL A 232 3.33 -5.50 22.02
CA VAL A 232 2.70 -6.34 23.04
C VAL A 232 2.21 -7.65 22.41
N ILE A 233 2.63 -8.76 23.01
CA ILE A 233 2.24 -10.11 22.60
C ILE A 233 1.45 -10.71 23.75
N PHE A 234 0.15 -10.87 23.53
CA PHE A 234 -0.80 -11.33 24.55
C PHE A 234 -0.58 -12.81 24.88
N PRO A 235 -1.07 -13.27 26.07
CA PRO A 235 -1.13 -14.70 26.37
C PRO A 235 -1.71 -15.51 25.22
N ASN A 236 -1.16 -16.70 24.97
CA ASN A 236 -1.54 -17.62 23.88
C ASN A 236 -1.19 -17.17 22.45
N GLN A 237 -0.58 -16.01 22.26
CA GLN A 237 -0.02 -15.60 20.96
C GLN A 237 1.42 -16.10 20.81
N LYS A 238 1.84 -16.33 19.57
CA LYS A 238 3.21 -16.75 19.23
C LYS A 238 3.86 -15.71 18.34
N CYS A 239 5.12 -15.42 18.61
CA CYS A 239 5.94 -14.53 17.81
C CYS A 239 7.10 -15.29 17.18
N HIS A 240 7.33 -15.06 15.90
CA HIS A 240 8.47 -15.54 15.13
C HIS A 240 9.19 -14.34 14.51
N VAL A 241 10.52 -14.35 14.53
CA VAL A 241 11.37 -13.31 13.94
C VAL A 241 11.84 -13.78 12.57
N ASP A 242 11.52 -13.04 11.50
CA ASP A 242 11.96 -13.39 10.16
C ASP A 242 13.41 -12.94 9.86
N LYS A 243 13.91 -13.28 8.68
CA LYS A 243 15.28 -12.98 8.25
C LYS A 243 15.61 -11.48 8.17
N TYR A 244 14.62 -10.62 8.10
CA TYR A 244 14.76 -9.16 8.10
C TYR A 244 14.52 -8.54 9.48
N ALA A 245 14.29 -9.36 10.50
CA ALA A 245 13.90 -8.98 11.85
C ALA A 245 12.49 -8.38 11.95
N ASN A 246 11.58 -8.71 11.03
CA ASN A 246 10.18 -8.41 11.26
C ASN A 246 9.60 -9.41 12.28
N LEU A 247 8.68 -8.93 13.13
CA LEU A 247 7.98 -9.77 14.07
C LEU A 247 6.68 -10.27 13.44
N HIS A 248 6.55 -11.57 13.29
CA HIS A 248 5.35 -12.24 12.81
C HIS A 248 4.61 -12.80 14.03
N ILE A 249 3.45 -12.25 14.34
CA ILE A 249 2.64 -12.65 15.51
C ILE A 249 1.42 -13.41 15.01
N THR A 250 1.28 -14.65 15.46
CA THR A 250 0.11 -15.47 15.20
C THR A 250 -0.89 -15.27 16.34
N ILE A 251 -2.09 -14.85 15.97
CA ILE A 251 -3.21 -14.71 16.86
C ILE A 251 -3.84 -16.10 16.96
N SER A 252 -3.84 -16.71 18.15
CA SER A 252 -4.56 -17.98 18.31
C SER A 252 -6.06 -17.74 18.13
N GLU A 253 -6.71 -18.58 17.35
CA GLU A 253 -8.18 -18.66 17.35
C GLU A 253 -8.59 -18.93 18.81
N GLY A 254 -9.41 -18.06 19.39
CA GLY A 254 -10.02 -18.32 20.67
C GLY A 254 -10.83 -19.63 20.52
N VAL A 255 -10.50 -20.61 21.32
CA VAL A 255 -11.45 -21.69 21.59
C VAL A 255 -12.56 -20.99 22.33
N ASP A 256 -13.64 -20.64 21.63
CA ASP A 256 -14.88 -20.24 22.25
C ASP A 256 -15.37 -21.45 23.06
N GLU A 257 -15.22 -21.37 24.40
CA GLU A 257 -15.94 -22.22 25.34
C GLU A 257 -17.32 -21.61 25.66
#